data_bac32015583e746ac7e3bcdf7c49e822
#
_entry.id   bac32015583e746ac7e3bcdf7c49e822
#
_cell.length_a   1.000
_cell.length_b   1.000
_cell.length_c   1.000
_cell.angle_alpha   90.00
_cell.angle_beta   90.00
_cell.angle_gamma   90.00
#
_symmetry.space_group_name_H-M   'P 1'
#
loop_
_entity.id
_entity.type
_entity.pdbx_description
1 polymer ?
#
loop_
_entity_poly.entity_id
_entity_poly.type
_entity_poly.pdbx_seq_one_letter_code
_entity_poly.pdbx_strand_id
1 'polypeptide(L)'
;MIKAKTYPDFKEFVKGFIANVKAGKRYDFRTYQEAILPLTYSSYWPEADIAEVEKFDYKPDYKVPFSDELLYSVGAQMRTADFFMDLQYAIINGKDVDTIYCEWLARVKPFSMLNAKLKDAIKPPAITQQPTGQTVNEGGTLTLTILATNATGYQWKKDGEDIPSANSATYTKQSVAPSDAGSYTCVVSGEGGTSVTSDAATVTVNALPVITKQPSNQTINEGGNINLAVTATGATGYQWKKDGSDIPSATNDTYSKSGALPADAGSYTCVVTGAGGSVTSNAATVTVNALPVITQQPTNQEINEGETLTLNVVATGATGYQWKKGEEDILDATAATYTKEGATAADSGSYTCVVTGAGGSVTSNAATVTVNPAGEA
;
A
#
# COMPACT_ATOMS: atom_id res chain seq x y z
N MET A 1 -12.37 21.36 -52.43
CA MET A 1 -10.92 21.53 -52.19
C MET A 1 -10.73 22.04 -50.78
N ILE A 2 -9.99 21.33 -49.93
CA ILE A 2 -9.76 21.70 -48.53
C ILE A 2 -8.73 22.85 -48.52
N LYS A 3 -9.15 23.99 -47.99
CA LYS A 3 -8.21 25.11 -47.80
C LYS A 3 -7.43 24.81 -46.50
N ALA A 4 -6.22 24.33 -46.62
CA ALA A 4 -5.36 24.09 -45.46
C ALA A 4 -5.08 25.42 -44.76
N LYS A 5 -5.38 25.52 -43.48
CA LYS A 5 -5.15 26.70 -42.66
C LYS A 5 -4.06 26.49 -41.62
N THR A 6 -3.70 25.23 -41.39
CA THR A 6 -2.73 24.80 -40.39
C THR A 6 -1.71 23.86 -41.01
N TYR A 7 -0.62 23.60 -40.30
CA TYR A 7 0.39 22.63 -40.74
C TYR A 7 -0.16 21.21 -40.95
N PRO A 8 -0.99 20.64 -40.07
CA PRO A 8 -1.63 19.35 -40.31
C PRO A 8 -2.49 19.31 -41.59
N ASP A 9 -3.26 20.36 -41.84
CA ASP A 9 -4.07 20.46 -43.06
C ASP A 9 -3.22 20.46 -44.33
N PHE A 10 -2.11 21.15 -44.30
CA PHE A 10 -1.18 21.21 -45.42
C PHE A 10 -0.50 19.86 -45.66
N LYS A 11 -0.09 19.17 -44.61
CA LYS A 11 0.48 17.83 -44.65
C LYS A 11 -0.47 16.83 -45.33
N GLU A 12 -1.73 16.83 -44.91
CA GLU A 12 -2.76 15.94 -45.51
C GLU A 12 -3.07 16.34 -46.95
N PHE A 13 -3.06 17.63 -47.26
CA PHE A 13 -3.21 18.12 -48.63
C PHE A 13 -2.11 17.57 -49.55
N VAL A 14 -0.86 17.67 -49.13
CA VAL A 14 0.30 17.20 -49.96
C VAL A 14 0.25 15.68 -50.13
N LYS A 15 -0.04 14.93 -49.09
CA LYS A 15 -0.23 13.48 -49.17
C LYS A 15 -1.33 13.11 -50.16
N GLY A 16 -2.46 13.75 -50.05
CA GLY A 16 -3.59 13.57 -50.96
C GLY A 16 -3.24 13.95 -52.40
N PHE A 17 -2.47 15.00 -52.58
CA PHE A 17 -1.98 15.42 -53.92
C PHE A 17 -1.08 14.36 -54.55
N ILE A 18 -0.06 13.89 -53.83
CA ILE A 18 0.87 12.85 -54.31
C ILE A 18 0.08 11.59 -54.67
N ALA A 19 -0.84 11.14 -53.81
CA ALA A 19 -1.67 9.98 -54.07
C ALA A 19 -2.55 10.15 -55.32
N ASN A 20 -3.15 11.31 -55.49
CA ASN A 20 -4.00 11.63 -56.67
C ASN A 20 -3.19 11.63 -57.98
N VAL A 21 -2.00 12.22 -57.97
CA VAL A 21 -1.12 12.25 -59.18
C VAL A 21 -0.64 10.81 -59.51
N LYS A 22 -0.27 10.01 -58.52
CA LYS A 22 0.08 8.60 -58.71
C LYS A 22 -1.12 7.78 -59.28
N ALA A 23 -2.32 8.13 -58.89
CA ALA A 23 -3.55 7.52 -59.39
C ALA A 23 -3.98 8.04 -60.78
N GLY A 24 -3.20 8.87 -61.44
CA GLY A 24 -3.43 9.34 -62.79
C GLY A 24 -4.15 10.71 -62.88
N LYS A 25 -4.50 11.34 -61.74
CA LYS A 25 -5.01 12.72 -61.77
C LYS A 25 -3.99 13.70 -62.28
N ARG A 26 -4.42 14.72 -63.04
CA ARG A 26 -3.58 15.81 -63.56
C ARG A 26 -4.19 17.13 -63.11
N TYR A 27 -3.32 18.03 -62.70
CA TYR A 27 -3.68 19.37 -62.26
C TYR A 27 -2.99 20.41 -63.14
N ASP A 28 -3.73 21.48 -63.45
CA ASP A 28 -3.19 22.62 -64.21
C ASP A 28 -2.71 23.74 -63.25
N PHE A 29 -1.94 24.68 -63.78
CA PHE A 29 -1.37 25.78 -63.03
C PHE A 29 -2.43 26.64 -62.30
N ARG A 30 -3.58 26.83 -62.90
CA ARG A 30 -4.66 27.70 -62.39
C ARG A 30 -5.35 27.06 -61.19
N THR A 31 -5.58 25.76 -61.25
CA THR A 31 -6.12 24.99 -60.16
C THR A 31 -5.21 25.03 -58.92
N TYR A 32 -3.93 25.02 -59.14
CA TYR A 32 -2.93 25.16 -58.04
C TYR A 32 -2.89 26.54 -57.45
N GLN A 33 -2.89 27.62 -58.29
CA GLN A 33 -2.92 28.98 -57.78
C GLN A 33 -4.12 29.23 -56.87
N GLU A 34 -5.30 28.76 -57.24
CA GLU A 34 -6.52 28.94 -56.45
C GLU A 34 -6.49 28.13 -55.12
N ALA A 35 -5.81 27.00 -55.10
CA ALA A 35 -5.78 26.13 -53.94
C ALA A 35 -4.65 26.46 -52.96
N ILE A 36 -3.52 26.91 -53.45
CA ILE A 36 -2.23 27.01 -52.68
C ILE A 36 -1.86 28.47 -52.38
N LEU A 37 -2.22 29.45 -53.20
CA LEU A 37 -1.94 30.84 -52.91
C LEU A 37 -2.37 31.33 -51.51
N PRO A 38 -3.50 30.91 -50.96
CA PRO A 38 -3.83 31.24 -49.56
C PRO A 38 -2.92 30.63 -48.51
N LEU A 39 -2.19 29.54 -48.86
CA LEU A 39 -1.28 28.81 -47.94
C LEU A 39 0.16 29.38 -48.00
N THR A 40 0.52 30.05 -49.06
CA THR A 40 1.88 30.55 -49.32
C THR A 40 2.12 32.00 -48.90
N TYR A 41 1.05 32.73 -48.52
CA TYR A 41 1.16 34.06 -47.95
C TYR A 41 1.40 34.03 -46.43
N SER A 42 2.48 34.24 -46.09
CA SER A 42 3.45 34.69 -45.10
C SER A 42 2.97 35.37 -43.83
N SER A 43 1.85 34.97 -43.25
CA SER A 43 1.62 35.31 -41.84
C SER A 43 2.47 34.46 -40.84
N TYR A 44 3.28 33.54 -41.38
CA TYR A 44 4.07 32.59 -40.56
C TYR A 44 5.56 32.96 -40.43
N TRP A 45 6.06 33.92 -41.23
CA TRP A 45 7.47 34.30 -41.22
C TRP A 45 7.64 35.80 -41.05
N PRO A 46 8.29 36.27 -39.97
CA PRO A 46 8.68 37.70 -39.87
C PRO A 46 9.61 38.10 -41.01
N GLU A 47 9.39 39.26 -41.59
CA GLU A 47 10.23 39.79 -42.69
C GLU A 47 11.74 39.87 -42.32
N ALA A 48 12.05 40.06 -41.05
CA ALA A 48 13.41 40.07 -40.53
C ALA A 48 14.14 38.72 -40.71
N ASP A 49 13.43 37.59 -40.60
CA ASP A 49 14.03 36.25 -40.72
C ASP A 49 14.31 35.91 -42.19
N ILE A 50 13.50 36.42 -43.12
CA ILE A 50 13.70 36.24 -44.55
C ILE A 50 14.97 36.96 -45.00
N ALA A 51 15.18 38.20 -44.55
CA ALA A 51 16.35 39.02 -44.90
C ALA A 51 17.68 38.45 -44.35
N GLU A 52 17.64 37.76 -43.25
CA GLU A 52 18.82 37.11 -42.65
C GLU A 52 19.17 35.79 -43.33
N VAL A 53 18.18 35.07 -43.83
CA VAL A 53 18.33 33.83 -44.59
C VAL A 53 18.93 34.09 -45.97
N GLU A 54 18.64 35.21 -46.62
CA GLU A 54 19.22 35.62 -47.92
C GLU A 54 20.72 35.87 -47.89
N LYS A 55 21.32 36.03 -46.69
CA LYS A 55 22.77 36.30 -46.52
C LYS A 55 23.64 35.04 -46.49
N PHE A 56 23.05 33.86 -46.50
CA PHE A 56 23.81 32.63 -46.36
C PHE A 56 24.15 31.97 -47.72
N ASP A 57 25.35 31.39 -47.79
CA ASP A 57 25.84 30.69 -48.96
C ASP A 57 25.50 29.20 -48.89
N TYR A 58 24.64 28.75 -49.78
CA TYR A 58 24.16 27.36 -49.83
C TYR A 58 25.08 26.49 -50.67
N LYS A 59 25.46 25.28 -50.11
CA LYS A 59 26.22 24.31 -50.89
C LYS A 59 25.25 23.28 -51.53
N PRO A 60 25.26 23.16 -52.89
CA PRO A 60 24.29 22.33 -53.62
C PRO A 60 24.39 20.81 -53.39
N ASP A 61 25.43 20.34 -52.70
CA ASP A 61 25.68 18.91 -52.50
C ASP A 61 24.98 18.31 -51.27
N TYR A 62 24.23 19.11 -50.52
CA TYR A 62 23.54 18.62 -49.31
C TYR A 62 22.19 17.99 -49.65
N LYS A 63 22.10 16.65 -49.49
CA LYS A 63 20.84 15.92 -49.62
C LYS A 63 20.07 16.02 -48.32
N VAL A 64 18.95 16.72 -48.32
CA VAL A 64 18.02 16.77 -47.19
C VAL A 64 16.92 15.76 -47.46
N PRO A 65 16.66 14.80 -46.54
CA PRO A 65 15.54 13.88 -46.71
C PRO A 65 14.21 14.65 -46.82
N PHE A 66 13.32 14.16 -47.65
CA PHE A 66 11.98 14.73 -47.80
C PHE A 66 11.17 14.49 -46.52
N SER A 67 11.09 15.50 -45.65
CA SER A 67 10.32 15.45 -44.42
C SER A 67 9.05 16.29 -44.48
N ASP A 68 8.05 15.92 -43.68
CA ASP A 68 6.79 16.64 -43.63
C ASP A 68 6.96 18.11 -43.20
N GLU A 69 7.87 18.41 -42.25
CA GLU A 69 8.17 19.76 -41.81
C GLU A 69 8.84 20.59 -42.89
N LEU A 70 9.73 19.93 -43.61
CA LEU A 70 10.45 20.58 -44.72
C LEU A 70 9.49 20.87 -45.87
N LEU A 71 8.57 19.96 -46.16
CA LEU A 71 7.54 20.14 -47.17
C LEU A 71 6.63 21.33 -46.85
N TYR A 72 6.24 21.46 -45.58
CA TYR A 72 5.47 22.63 -45.13
C TYR A 72 6.20 23.93 -45.30
N SER A 73 7.47 23.98 -44.88
CA SER A 73 8.31 25.19 -45.04
C SER A 73 8.48 25.60 -46.51
N VAL A 74 8.71 24.62 -47.35
CA VAL A 74 8.79 24.84 -48.82
C VAL A 74 7.45 25.36 -49.33
N GLY A 75 6.34 24.72 -49.00
CA GLY A 75 5.02 25.13 -49.43
C GLY A 75 4.62 26.52 -48.96
N ALA A 76 5.02 26.93 -47.77
CA ALA A 76 4.72 28.23 -47.18
C ALA A 76 5.45 29.39 -47.87
N GLN A 77 6.65 29.17 -48.35
CA GLN A 77 7.45 30.23 -49.02
C GLN A 77 7.35 30.23 -50.54
N MET A 78 7.03 29.09 -51.12
CA MET A 78 6.85 29.04 -52.54
C MET A 78 5.47 29.60 -52.92
N ARG A 79 5.44 30.84 -53.27
CA ARG A 79 4.30 31.45 -53.98
C ARG A 79 3.95 30.67 -55.24
N THR A 80 4.29 29.38 -55.36
CA THR A 80 4.41 28.86 -56.69
C THR A 80 3.67 27.56 -56.81
N ALA A 81 2.67 27.67 -57.64
CA ALA A 81 2.16 26.53 -58.37
C ALA A 81 3.29 25.73 -59.05
N ASP A 82 4.44 26.36 -59.27
CA ASP A 82 5.61 25.75 -59.94
C ASP A 82 6.15 24.53 -59.19
N PHE A 83 6.27 24.57 -57.85
CA PHE A 83 6.68 23.39 -57.06
C PHE A 83 5.77 22.19 -57.26
N PHE A 84 4.46 22.42 -57.19
CA PHE A 84 3.48 21.30 -57.36
C PHE A 84 3.41 20.85 -58.82
N MET A 85 3.66 21.76 -59.75
CA MET A 85 3.76 21.39 -61.17
C MET A 85 5.00 20.57 -61.45
N ASP A 86 6.14 20.94 -60.88
CA ASP A 86 7.38 20.17 -60.99
C ASP A 86 7.25 18.83 -60.24
N LEU A 87 6.65 18.81 -59.07
CA LEU A 87 6.35 17.61 -58.30
C LEU A 87 5.40 16.65 -59.08
N GLN A 88 4.35 17.20 -59.69
CA GLN A 88 3.46 16.46 -60.58
C GLN A 88 4.20 15.86 -61.77
N TYR A 89 4.99 16.69 -62.48
CA TYR A 89 5.77 16.24 -63.63
C TYR A 89 6.73 15.13 -63.29
N ALA A 90 7.33 15.21 -62.16
CA ALA A 90 8.27 14.24 -61.68
C ALA A 90 7.63 12.88 -61.27
N ILE A 91 6.52 12.94 -60.58
CA ILE A 91 5.75 11.72 -60.24
C ILE A 91 5.30 11.02 -61.52
N ILE A 92 4.86 11.78 -62.51
CA ILE A 92 4.43 11.24 -63.83
C ILE A 92 5.57 10.53 -64.57
N ASN A 93 6.78 11.11 -64.50
CA ASN A 93 7.98 10.62 -65.17
C ASN A 93 8.81 9.63 -64.36
N GLY A 94 8.26 9.12 -63.21
CA GLY A 94 8.91 8.12 -62.37
C GLY A 94 10.17 8.60 -61.67
N LYS A 95 10.38 9.92 -61.58
CA LYS A 95 11.47 10.49 -60.77
C LYS A 95 11.16 10.35 -59.29
N ASP A 96 12.22 10.12 -58.55
CA ASP A 96 12.12 10.08 -57.06
C ASP A 96 11.74 11.47 -56.50
N VAL A 97 10.79 11.49 -55.62
CA VAL A 97 10.24 12.71 -54.98
C VAL A 97 11.34 13.42 -54.19
N ASP A 98 12.25 12.68 -53.53
CA ASP A 98 13.37 13.23 -52.77
C ASP A 98 14.40 13.91 -53.68
N THR A 99 14.62 13.36 -54.86
CA THR A 99 15.54 13.96 -55.86
C THR A 99 15.04 15.31 -56.31
N ILE A 100 13.75 15.45 -56.60
CA ILE A 100 13.17 16.73 -57.05
C ILE A 100 13.20 17.75 -55.93
N TYR A 101 12.93 17.30 -54.74
CA TYR A 101 13.01 18.17 -53.57
C TYR A 101 14.42 18.68 -53.34
N CYS A 102 15.46 17.87 -53.55
CA CYS A 102 16.85 18.30 -53.50
C CYS A 102 17.21 19.27 -54.61
N GLU A 103 16.74 19.02 -55.86
CA GLU A 103 16.91 19.93 -57.00
C GLU A 103 16.23 21.31 -56.73
N TRP A 104 15.08 21.28 -56.12
CA TRP A 104 14.35 22.48 -55.71
C TRP A 104 15.05 23.25 -54.60
N LEU A 105 15.55 22.58 -53.57
CA LEU A 105 16.35 23.20 -52.51
C LEU A 105 17.63 23.86 -53.09
N ALA A 106 18.22 23.28 -54.13
CA ALA A 106 19.38 23.88 -54.80
C ALA A 106 19.03 25.17 -55.53
N ARG A 107 17.78 25.35 -55.98
CA ARG A 107 17.31 26.57 -56.66
C ARG A 107 16.85 27.65 -55.68
N VAL A 108 16.42 27.25 -54.45
CA VAL A 108 15.85 28.16 -53.48
C VAL A 108 16.77 28.23 -52.25
N LYS A 109 17.89 28.95 -52.42
CA LYS A 109 18.94 29.14 -51.39
C LYS A 109 18.45 29.48 -49.97
N PRO A 110 17.35 30.21 -49.74
CA PRO A 110 16.95 30.60 -48.40
C PRO A 110 16.35 29.47 -47.53
N PHE A 111 15.88 28.36 -48.13
CA PHE A 111 15.04 27.37 -47.43
C PHE A 111 15.74 26.46 -46.43
N SER A 112 16.93 25.95 -46.80
CA SER A 112 17.68 25.03 -45.93
C SER A 112 18.09 25.69 -44.62
N MET A 113 18.28 27.03 -44.66
CA MET A 113 18.75 27.79 -43.51
C MET A 113 17.63 28.24 -42.58
N LEU A 114 16.43 28.46 -43.14
CA LEU A 114 15.25 28.74 -42.33
C LEU A 114 14.85 27.52 -41.51
N ASN A 115 14.93 26.32 -42.13
CA ASN A 115 14.73 25.07 -41.42
C ASN A 115 15.80 24.77 -40.37
N ALA A 116 17.07 25.13 -40.65
CA ALA A 116 18.12 25.04 -39.64
C ALA A 116 17.84 25.96 -38.45
N LYS A 117 17.46 27.24 -38.74
CA LYS A 117 17.05 28.19 -37.67
C LYS A 117 15.82 27.74 -36.91
N LEU A 118 14.82 27.12 -37.57
CA LEU A 118 13.64 26.53 -36.89
C LEU A 118 14.01 25.33 -36.01
N LYS A 119 14.87 24.45 -36.51
CA LYS A 119 15.40 23.34 -35.70
C LYS A 119 16.23 23.83 -34.52
N ASP A 120 17.03 24.88 -34.72
CA ASP A 120 17.81 25.53 -33.66
C ASP A 120 16.92 26.31 -32.66
N ALA A 121 15.75 26.77 -33.10
CA ALA A 121 14.77 27.43 -32.24
C ALA A 121 13.99 26.42 -31.37
N ILE A 122 13.76 25.20 -31.87
CA ILE A 122 13.15 24.12 -31.09
C ILE A 122 14.24 23.52 -30.18
N LYS A 123 14.28 23.95 -28.95
CA LYS A 123 15.15 23.37 -27.93
C LYS A 123 14.46 22.12 -27.36
N PRO A 124 15.07 20.93 -27.54
CA PRO A 124 14.49 19.72 -26.91
C PRO A 124 14.46 19.87 -25.40
N PRO A 125 13.57 19.17 -24.73
CA PRO A 125 13.55 19.15 -23.28
C PRO A 125 14.84 18.54 -22.75
N ALA A 126 15.38 19.12 -21.70
CA ALA A 126 16.58 18.61 -21.02
C ALA A 126 16.30 18.45 -19.53
N ILE A 127 16.50 17.24 -19.02
CA ILE A 127 16.33 16.96 -17.60
C ILE A 127 17.52 17.54 -16.85
N THR A 128 17.24 18.42 -15.89
CA THR A 128 18.23 19.07 -15.03
C THR A 128 18.34 18.43 -13.66
N GLN A 129 17.29 17.71 -13.23
CA GLN A 129 17.29 16.89 -12.02
C GLN A 129 16.53 15.60 -12.29
N GLN A 130 17.22 14.48 -12.10
CA GLN A 130 16.64 13.15 -12.21
C GLN A 130 15.78 12.81 -10.99
N PRO A 131 14.73 12.00 -11.15
CA PRO A 131 14.00 11.47 -10.02
C PRO A 131 14.88 10.51 -9.23
N THR A 132 14.75 10.54 -7.90
CA THR A 132 15.52 9.67 -7.00
C THR A 132 14.66 8.54 -6.46
N GLY A 133 15.25 7.35 -6.33
CA GLY A 133 14.60 6.20 -5.71
C GLY A 133 14.26 6.47 -4.25
N GLN A 134 13.18 5.84 -3.75
CA GLN A 134 12.67 6.01 -2.40
C GLN A 134 12.29 4.67 -1.79
N THR A 135 12.50 4.56 -0.48
CA THR A 135 11.89 3.50 0.34
C THR A 135 10.77 4.12 1.17
N VAL A 136 9.55 3.63 1.01
CA VAL A 136 8.34 4.13 1.66
C VAL A 136 7.67 2.99 2.40
N ASN A 137 7.11 3.26 3.58
CA ASN A 137 6.32 2.26 4.29
C ASN A 137 4.90 2.18 3.72
N GLU A 138 4.30 1.01 3.74
CA GLU A 138 2.90 0.78 3.36
C GLU A 138 1.97 1.77 4.07
N GLY A 139 1.01 2.33 3.34
CA GLY A 139 0.13 3.39 3.82
C GLY A 139 0.75 4.80 3.80
N GLY A 140 2.08 4.92 3.55
CA GLY A 140 2.78 6.20 3.44
C GLY A 140 2.51 6.94 2.12
N THR A 141 3.27 8.00 1.86
CA THR A 141 3.17 8.81 0.64
C THR A 141 4.45 8.70 -0.16
N LEU A 142 4.33 8.30 -1.43
CA LEU A 142 5.40 8.38 -2.43
C LEU A 142 5.36 9.74 -3.11
N THR A 143 6.51 10.38 -3.26
CA THR A 143 6.65 11.63 -4.03
C THR A 143 7.92 11.57 -4.88
N LEU A 144 7.77 11.55 -6.20
CA LEU A 144 8.86 11.60 -7.15
C LEU A 144 8.82 12.95 -7.87
N THR A 145 9.97 13.59 -8.02
CA THR A 145 10.08 14.90 -8.67
C THR A 145 11.19 14.89 -9.73
N ILE A 146 10.92 15.53 -10.85
CA ILE A 146 11.85 15.76 -11.94
C ILE A 146 11.90 17.25 -12.25
N LEU A 147 13.08 17.77 -12.61
CA LEU A 147 13.19 19.13 -13.15
C LEU A 147 13.72 19.04 -14.58
N ALA A 148 13.12 19.81 -15.45
CA ALA A 148 13.54 19.89 -16.85
C ALA A 148 13.36 21.29 -17.42
N THR A 149 14.23 21.67 -18.36
CA THR A 149 14.07 22.88 -19.17
C THR A 149 13.40 22.54 -20.50
N ASN A 150 12.73 23.50 -21.10
CA ASN A 150 12.00 23.38 -22.37
C ASN A 150 10.92 22.27 -22.38
N ALA A 151 10.42 21.91 -21.20
CA ALA A 151 9.36 20.91 -21.04
C ALA A 151 7.99 21.55 -21.34
N THR A 152 7.19 20.87 -22.16
CA THR A 152 5.78 21.20 -22.43
C THR A 152 4.80 20.24 -21.80
N GLY A 153 5.28 19.06 -21.35
CA GLY A 153 4.48 18.06 -20.69
C GLY A 153 5.32 16.99 -20.02
N TYR A 154 4.66 16.18 -19.18
CA TYR A 154 5.24 15.08 -18.45
C TYR A 154 4.31 13.88 -18.55
N GLN A 155 4.84 12.67 -18.48
CA GLN A 155 4.11 11.44 -18.28
C GLN A 155 4.95 10.47 -17.45
N TRP A 156 4.48 10.19 -16.23
CA TRP A 156 5.11 9.18 -15.39
C TRP A 156 4.69 7.78 -15.80
N LYS A 157 5.63 6.88 -15.70
CA LYS A 157 5.47 5.45 -15.98
C LYS A 157 5.94 4.62 -14.80
N LYS A 158 5.29 3.50 -14.57
CA LYS A 158 5.72 2.45 -13.63
C LYS A 158 5.97 1.18 -14.41
N ASP A 159 7.15 0.61 -14.26
CA ASP A 159 7.56 -0.64 -14.93
C ASP A 159 7.32 -0.60 -16.47
N GLY A 160 7.44 0.61 -17.06
CA GLY A 160 7.23 0.88 -18.48
C GLY A 160 5.81 1.27 -18.90
N GLU A 161 4.81 1.06 -18.03
CA GLU A 161 3.41 1.39 -18.32
C GLU A 161 3.05 2.80 -17.84
N ASP A 162 2.20 3.50 -18.59
CA ASP A 162 1.76 4.85 -18.25
C ASP A 162 0.91 4.84 -16.98
N ILE A 163 1.23 5.74 -16.05
CA ILE A 163 0.39 5.99 -14.88
C ILE A 163 -0.69 7.00 -15.29
N PRO A 164 -1.98 6.63 -15.26
CA PRO A 164 -3.06 7.53 -15.66
C PRO A 164 -3.03 8.86 -14.90
N SER A 165 -3.19 9.97 -15.63
CA SER A 165 -3.21 11.35 -15.09
C SER A 165 -1.93 11.80 -14.37
N ALA A 166 -0.83 11.07 -14.45
CA ALA A 166 0.45 11.45 -13.87
C ALA A 166 1.26 12.30 -14.86
N ASN A 167 0.78 13.52 -15.12
CA ASN A 167 1.26 14.42 -16.16
C ASN A 167 1.90 15.72 -15.65
N SER A 168 2.38 15.72 -14.43
CA SER A 168 3.08 16.84 -13.80
C SER A 168 4.55 16.51 -13.52
N ALA A 169 5.39 17.54 -13.29
CA ALA A 169 6.79 17.36 -12.90
C ALA A 169 6.96 16.60 -11.57
N THR A 170 5.93 16.60 -10.74
CA THR A 170 5.88 15.84 -9.49
C THR A 170 4.77 14.80 -9.56
N TYR A 171 5.10 13.55 -9.30
CA TYR A 171 4.16 12.46 -9.08
C TYR A 171 4.02 12.20 -7.59
N THR A 172 2.79 12.18 -7.10
CA THR A 172 2.49 11.89 -5.69
C THR A 172 1.43 10.80 -5.62
N LYS A 173 1.68 9.78 -4.80
CA LYS A 173 0.71 8.74 -4.47
C LYS A 173 0.62 8.60 -2.95
N GLN A 174 -0.58 8.79 -2.41
CA GLN A 174 -0.88 8.55 -1.00
C GLN A 174 -1.26 7.09 -0.77
N SER A 175 -1.11 6.62 0.47
CA SER A 175 -1.49 5.28 0.89
C SER A 175 -0.89 4.19 -0.02
N VAL A 176 0.43 4.22 -0.21
CA VAL A 176 1.13 3.25 -1.05
C VAL A 176 0.94 1.83 -0.53
N ALA A 177 0.75 0.89 -1.45
CA ALA A 177 0.67 -0.54 -1.18
C ALA A 177 1.96 -1.24 -1.65
N PRO A 178 2.23 -2.47 -1.23
CA PRO A 178 3.38 -3.26 -1.71
C PRO A 178 3.43 -3.39 -3.24
N SER A 179 2.28 -3.40 -3.92
CA SER A 179 2.17 -3.42 -5.39
C SER A 179 2.65 -2.14 -6.07
N ASP A 180 2.88 -1.06 -5.32
CA ASP A 180 3.43 0.20 -5.85
C ASP A 180 4.96 0.20 -5.90
N ALA A 181 5.62 -0.78 -5.33
CA ALA A 181 7.05 -1.00 -5.55
C ALA A 181 7.32 -1.25 -7.04
N GLY A 182 8.45 -0.74 -7.54
CA GLY A 182 8.81 -0.89 -8.94
C GLY A 182 9.76 0.18 -9.44
N SER A 183 9.95 0.23 -10.75
CA SER A 183 10.81 1.18 -11.46
C SER A 183 9.96 2.30 -12.05
N TYR A 184 10.26 3.53 -11.67
CA TYR A 184 9.53 4.71 -12.12
C TYR A 184 10.40 5.55 -13.04
N THR A 185 9.85 5.94 -14.20
CA THR A 185 10.45 6.86 -15.14
C THR A 185 9.47 7.97 -15.51
N CYS A 186 9.99 9.10 -16.00
CA CYS A 186 9.15 10.18 -16.51
C CYS A 186 9.58 10.51 -17.95
N VAL A 187 8.62 10.47 -18.85
CA VAL A 187 8.79 11.01 -20.20
C VAL A 187 8.48 12.50 -20.17
N VAL A 188 9.46 13.31 -20.50
CA VAL A 188 9.35 14.77 -20.60
C VAL A 188 9.21 15.15 -22.06
N SER A 189 8.09 15.75 -22.42
CA SER A 189 7.81 16.23 -23.77
C SER A 189 8.26 17.67 -23.94
N GLY A 190 8.72 18.01 -25.13
CA GLY A 190 9.09 19.36 -25.54
C GLY A 190 8.40 19.78 -26.83
N GLU A 191 8.73 20.97 -27.30
CA GLU A 191 8.20 21.49 -28.56
C GLU A 191 8.62 20.59 -29.74
N GLY A 192 7.84 20.64 -30.82
CA GLY A 192 8.12 19.91 -32.06
C GLY A 192 8.08 18.40 -31.93
N GLY A 193 7.39 17.84 -30.91
CA GLY A 193 7.29 16.40 -30.69
C GLY A 193 8.56 15.75 -30.11
N THR A 194 9.51 16.56 -29.64
CA THR A 194 10.72 16.06 -28.97
C THR A 194 10.39 15.51 -27.57
N SER A 195 11.12 14.50 -27.13
CA SER A 195 10.96 13.98 -25.77
C SER A 195 12.28 13.42 -25.24
N VAL A 196 12.39 13.37 -23.92
CA VAL A 196 13.47 12.70 -23.20
C VAL A 196 12.88 11.92 -22.04
N THR A 197 13.41 10.73 -21.78
CA THR A 197 12.98 9.89 -20.66
C THR A 197 14.02 10.00 -19.54
N SER A 198 13.55 10.08 -18.31
CA SER A 198 14.42 10.12 -17.14
C SER A 198 15.13 8.79 -16.90
N ASP A 199 16.16 8.81 -16.07
CA ASP A 199 16.68 7.63 -15.42
C ASP A 199 15.58 6.99 -14.55
N ALA A 200 15.75 5.70 -14.26
CA ALA A 200 14.79 4.95 -13.43
C ALA A 200 14.98 5.26 -11.94
N ALA A 201 13.91 5.66 -11.28
CA ALA A 201 13.84 5.77 -9.83
C ALA A 201 13.26 4.48 -9.26
N THR A 202 14.05 3.70 -8.51
CA THR A 202 13.57 2.49 -7.86
C THR A 202 12.79 2.86 -6.60
N VAL A 203 11.55 2.40 -6.51
CA VAL A 203 10.69 2.55 -5.34
C VAL A 203 10.55 1.21 -4.65
N THR A 204 10.90 1.18 -3.36
CA THR A 204 10.69 0.03 -2.48
C THR A 204 9.58 0.35 -1.49
N VAL A 205 8.64 -0.58 -1.29
CA VAL A 205 7.59 -0.44 -0.29
C VAL A 205 7.79 -1.49 0.79
N ASN A 206 8.03 -1.04 2.01
CA ASN A 206 8.07 -1.90 3.18
C ASN A 206 6.63 -2.28 3.56
N ALA A 207 6.28 -3.54 3.42
CA ALA A 207 4.97 -4.05 3.78
C ALA A 207 4.78 -4.12 5.30
N LEU A 208 3.55 -3.93 5.77
CA LEU A 208 3.13 -4.24 7.13
C LEU A 208 3.20 -5.76 7.38
N PRO A 209 3.44 -6.19 8.62
CA PRO A 209 3.33 -7.61 8.95
C PRO A 209 1.87 -8.07 8.84
N VAL A 210 1.67 -9.33 8.45
CA VAL A 210 0.33 -9.92 8.32
C VAL A 210 0.16 -11.00 9.38
N ILE A 211 -0.80 -10.83 10.30
CA ILE A 211 -1.15 -11.84 11.29
C ILE A 211 -1.98 -12.93 10.61
N THR A 212 -1.43 -14.14 10.54
CA THR A 212 -2.05 -15.31 9.90
C THR A 212 -2.81 -16.18 10.89
N LYS A 213 -2.47 -16.09 12.19
CA LYS A 213 -3.18 -16.76 13.28
C LYS A 213 -3.32 -15.82 14.46
N GLN A 214 -4.55 -15.58 14.85
CA GLN A 214 -4.91 -14.74 16.00
C GLN A 214 -4.79 -15.52 17.32
N PRO A 215 -4.49 -14.86 18.45
CA PRO A 215 -4.58 -15.48 19.76
C PRO A 215 -6.02 -15.84 20.08
N SER A 216 -6.22 -16.94 20.82
CA SER A 216 -7.53 -17.44 21.19
C SER A 216 -7.84 -17.17 22.67
N ASN A 217 -9.15 -17.04 22.96
CA ASN A 217 -9.62 -16.92 24.33
C ASN A 217 -9.23 -18.16 25.15
N GLN A 218 -8.98 -17.97 26.46
CA GLN A 218 -8.69 -19.03 27.42
C GLN A 218 -9.53 -18.88 28.68
N THR A 219 -10.02 -20.02 29.19
CA THR A 219 -10.56 -20.12 30.54
C THR A 219 -9.71 -21.13 31.29
N ILE A 220 -9.11 -20.70 32.37
CA ILE A 220 -8.21 -21.49 33.21
C ILE A 220 -8.61 -21.35 34.67
N ASN A 221 -8.18 -22.30 35.49
CA ASN A 221 -8.34 -22.20 36.94
C ASN A 221 -7.14 -21.48 37.56
N GLU A 222 -7.35 -20.87 38.71
CA GLU A 222 -6.28 -20.28 39.51
C GLU A 222 -5.14 -21.28 39.73
N GLY A 223 -3.88 -20.83 39.60
CA GLY A 223 -2.70 -21.68 39.61
C GLY A 223 -2.38 -22.32 38.26
N GLY A 224 -3.27 -22.26 37.27
CA GLY A 224 -3.07 -22.78 35.93
C GLY A 224 -2.11 -21.92 35.08
N ASN A 225 -1.95 -22.29 33.80
CA ASN A 225 -1.03 -21.61 32.90
C ASN A 225 -1.81 -20.82 31.81
N ILE A 226 -1.43 -19.56 31.62
CA ILE A 226 -1.81 -18.78 30.44
C ILE A 226 -0.83 -19.13 29.32
N ASN A 227 -1.34 -19.48 28.12
CA ASN A 227 -0.56 -19.73 26.92
C ASN A 227 -1.25 -19.10 25.72
N LEU A 228 -0.72 -17.99 25.26
CA LEU A 228 -1.21 -17.26 24.09
C LEU A 228 -0.18 -17.30 22.97
N ALA A 229 -0.63 -17.37 21.74
CA ALA A 229 0.26 -17.38 20.57
C ALA A 229 -0.36 -16.59 19.43
N VAL A 230 0.51 -15.94 18.65
CA VAL A 230 0.20 -15.27 17.40
C VAL A 230 1.14 -15.81 16.32
N THR A 231 0.67 -15.95 15.09
CA THR A 231 1.56 -16.26 13.96
C THR A 231 1.43 -15.12 12.95
N ALA A 232 2.56 -14.63 12.46
CA ALA A 232 2.59 -13.56 11.49
C ALA A 232 3.70 -13.74 10.45
N THR A 233 3.49 -13.23 9.25
CA THR A 233 4.52 -13.10 8.21
C THR A 233 5.03 -11.66 8.18
N GLY A 234 6.31 -11.47 7.81
CA GLY A 234 6.95 -10.15 7.77
C GLY A 234 7.21 -9.52 9.15
N ALA A 235 7.04 -10.28 10.23
CA ALA A 235 7.30 -9.83 11.60
C ALA A 235 8.80 -9.75 11.88
N THR A 236 9.21 -8.67 12.53
CA THR A 236 10.57 -8.45 13.08
C THR A 236 10.57 -8.35 14.59
N GLY A 237 9.40 -8.22 15.22
CA GLY A 237 9.25 -8.16 16.68
C GLY A 237 7.80 -8.29 17.12
N TYR A 238 7.64 -8.55 18.42
CA TYR A 238 6.35 -8.72 19.08
C TYR A 238 6.36 -7.97 20.42
N GLN A 239 5.19 -7.56 20.89
CA GLN A 239 4.97 -7.06 22.24
C GLN A 239 3.55 -7.41 22.69
N TRP A 240 3.46 -8.26 23.72
CA TRP A 240 2.17 -8.55 24.35
C TRP A 240 1.75 -7.46 25.31
N LYS A 241 0.46 -7.20 25.32
CA LYS A 241 -0.21 -6.22 26.19
C LYS A 241 -1.36 -6.91 26.94
N LYS A 242 -1.56 -6.50 28.19
CA LYS A 242 -2.73 -6.82 28.99
C LYS A 242 -3.50 -5.54 29.28
N ASP A 243 -4.77 -5.52 28.96
CA ASP A 243 -5.67 -4.39 29.16
C ASP A 243 -5.08 -3.06 28.60
N GLY A 244 -4.39 -3.16 27.44
CA GLY A 244 -3.75 -2.04 26.75
C GLY A 244 -2.33 -1.69 27.23
N SER A 245 -1.89 -2.22 28.37
CA SER A 245 -0.54 -1.97 28.92
C SER A 245 0.46 -3.04 28.52
N ASP A 246 1.70 -2.63 28.23
CA ASP A 246 2.76 -3.57 27.88
C ASP A 246 3.06 -4.54 29.01
N ILE A 247 3.20 -5.82 28.67
CA ILE A 247 3.70 -6.83 29.59
C ILE A 247 5.23 -6.83 29.45
N PRO A 248 5.98 -6.49 30.52
CA PRO A 248 7.43 -6.43 30.46
C PRO A 248 8.05 -7.72 29.94
N SER A 249 9.01 -7.60 29.01
CA SER A 249 9.75 -8.72 28.41
C SER A 249 8.90 -9.74 27.63
N ALA A 250 7.63 -9.49 27.38
CA ALA A 250 6.78 -10.35 26.57
C ALA A 250 6.91 -10.01 25.08
N THR A 251 8.08 -10.32 24.51
CA THR A 251 8.51 -9.91 23.16
C THR A 251 8.66 -11.07 22.17
N ASN A 252 8.08 -12.22 22.48
CA ASN A 252 8.02 -13.37 21.57
C ASN A 252 6.63 -13.49 20.91
N ASP A 253 6.52 -14.32 19.89
CA ASP A 253 5.25 -14.69 19.25
C ASP A 253 4.30 -15.45 20.17
N THR A 254 4.83 -15.92 21.32
CA THR A 254 4.07 -16.59 22.38
C THR A 254 4.20 -15.81 23.69
N TYR A 255 3.14 -15.84 24.49
CA TYR A 255 3.13 -15.39 25.86
C TYR A 255 2.71 -16.54 26.77
N SER A 256 3.52 -16.83 27.78
CA SER A 256 3.22 -17.87 28.77
C SER A 256 3.44 -17.32 30.18
N LYS A 257 2.48 -17.61 31.07
CA LYS A 257 2.56 -17.31 32.51
C LYS A 257 2.06 -18.51 33.30
N SER A 258 2.89 -19.04 34.20
CA SER A 258 2.52 -20.11 35.12
C SER A 258 1.92 -19.54 36.41
N GLY A 259 1.09 -20.30 37.08
CA GLY A 259 0.52 -19.90 38.35
C GLY A 259 -0.39 -18.67 38.25
N ALA A 260 -1.27 -18.65 37.28
CA ALA A 260 -2.18 -17.54 37.05
C ALA A 260 -3.08 -17.26 38.29
N LEU A 261 -3.19 -16.00 38.63
CA LEU A 261 -4.06 -15.50 39.70
C LEU A 261 -5.32 -14.85 39.08
N PRO A 262 -6.37 -14.62 39.83
CA PRO A 262 -7.58 -13.91 39.35
C PRO A 262 -7.27 -12.55 38.76
N ALA A 263 -6.23 -11.85 39.24
CA ALA A 263 -5.76 -10.58 38.73
C ALA A 263 -5.14 -10.66 37.32
N ASP A 264 -4.82 -11.86 36.84
CA ASP A 264 -4.30 -12.10 35.50
C ASP A 264 -5.40 -12.23 34.44
N ALA A 265 -6.66 -12.35 34.87
CA ALA A 265 -7.78 -12.23 33.92
C ALA A 265 -7.77 -10.88 33.24
N GLY A 266 -8.18 -10.83 31.97
CA GLY A 266 -8.21 -9.59 31.20
C GLY A 266 -8.15 -9.82 29.70
N SER A 267 -7.97 -8.71 28.98
CA SER A 267 -7.88 -8.66 27.53
C SER A 267 -6.40 -8.62 27.09
N TYR A 268 -5.99 -9.60 26.32
CA TYR A 268 -4.61 -9.71 25.83
C TYR A 268 -4.54 -9.45 24.32
N THR A 269 -3.61 -8.61 23.92
CA THR A 269 -3.29 -8.33 22.50
C THR A 269 -1.80 -8.44 22.27
N CYS A 270 -1.41 -8.71 21.02
CA CYS A 270 0.00 -8.68 20.61
C CYS A 270 0.18 -7.63 19.52
N VAL A 271 1.09 -6.68 19.74
CA VAL A 271 1.58 -5.76 18.72
C VAL A 271 2.70 -6.48 17.96
N VAL A 272 2.49 -6.69 16.66
CA VAL A 272 3.45 -7.31 15.74
C VAL A 272 4.10 -6.21 14.91
N THR A 273 5.41 -6.09 14.97
CA THR A 273 6.20 -5.09 14.25
C THR A 273 6.86 -5.72 13.04
N GLY A 274 6.88 -5.02 11.92
CA GLY A 274 7.57 -5.36 10.68
C GLY A 274 8.30 -4.16 10.09
N ALA A 275 8.93 -4.33 8.93
CA ALA A 275 9.69 -3.27 8.27
C ALA A 275 8.82 -2.05 7.91
N GLY A 276 7.54 -2.26 7.55
CA GLY A 276 6.61 -1.20 7.16
C GLY A 276 5.87 -0.53 8.31
N GLY A 277 5.97 -1.07 9.53
CA GLY A 277 5.24 -0.59 10.71
C GLY A 277 4.73 -1.72 11.58
N SER A 278 3.63 -1.51 12.30
CA SER A 278 3.08 -2.47 13.24
C SER A 278 1.60 -2.70 13.04
N VAL A 279 1.15 -3.92 13.32
CA VAL A 279 -0.26 -4.31 13.40
C VAL A 279 -0.55 -4.93 14.76
N THR A 280 -1.75 -4.75 15.28
CA THR A 280 -2.17 -5.34 16.55
C THR A 280 -3.12 -6.50 16.30
N SER A 281 -2.93 -7.59 17.04
CA SER A 281 -3.83 -8.74 16.99
C SER A 281 -5.23 -8.41 17.50
N ASN A 282 -6.18 -9.28 17.19
CA ASN A 282 -7.45 -9.32 17.92
C ASN A 282 -7.18 -9.58 19.41
N ALA A 283 -8.09 -9.11 20.24
CA ALA A 283 -8.03 -9.36 21.68
C ALA A 283 -8.38 -10.82 21.98
N ALA A 284 -7.57 -11.45 22.83
CA ALA A 284 -7.87 -12.72 23.46
C ALA A 284 -8.30 -12.46 24.91
N THR A 285 -9.50 -12.90 25.28
CA THR A 285 -9.99 -12.83 26.66
C THR A 285 -9.45 -14.01 27.45
N VAL A 286 -8.74 -13.73 28.53
CA VAL A 286 -8.32 -14.73 29.54
C VAL A 286 -9.23 -14.59 30.73
N THR A 287 -9.90 -15.71 31.08
CA THR A 287 -10.70 -15.83 32.30
C THR A 287 -9.96 -16.74 33.28
N VAL A 288 -9.81 -16.32 34.52
CA VAL A 288 -9.22 -17.09 35.59
C VAL A 288 -10.30 -17.37 36.64
N ASN A 289 -10.70 -18.62 36.74
CA ASN A 289 -11.63 -19.06 37.77
C ASN A 289 -10.91 -19.08 39.13
N ALA A 290 -11.32 -18.24 40.02
CA ALA A 290 -10.76 -18.17 41.38
C ALA A 290 -11.11 -19.42 42.22
N LEU A 291 -10.20 -19.82 43.09
CA LEU A 291 -10.48 -20.76 44.16
C LEU A 291 -11.48 -20.13 45.16
N PRO A 292 -12.28 -20.93 45.83
CA PRO A 292 -13.11 -20.43 46.91
C PRO A 292 -12.23 -20.00 48.10
N VAL A 293 -12.66 -18.94 48.80
CA VAL A 293 -11.91 -18.40 49.94
C VAL A 293 -12.75 -18.68 51.23
N ILE A 294 -12.17 -19.48 52.13
CA ILE A 294 -12.78 -19.74 53.44
C ILE A 294 -12.53 -18.49 54.30
N THR A 295 -13.61 -17.77 54.66
CA THR A 295 -13.59 -16.57 55.50
C THR A 295 -13.82 -16.85 56.98
N GLN A 296 -14.44 -17.99 57.30
CA GLN A 296 -14.58 -18.49 58.66
C GLN A 296 -14.28 -19.98 58.69
N GLN A 297 -13.30 -20.36 59.48
CA GLN A 297 -12.90 -21.74 59.71
C GLN A 297 -13.84 -22.40 60.72
N PRO A 298 -14.05 -23.75 60.62
CA PRO A 298 -14.77 -24.46 61.66
C PRO A 298 -13.95 -24.43 62.96
N THR A 299 -14.68 -24.40 64.10
CA THR A 299 -14.09 -24.34 65.43
C THR A 299 -14.14 -25.68 66.15
N ASN A 300 -13.18 -25.93 67.00
CA ASN A 300 -13.16 -27.08 67.88
C ASN A 300 -14.41 -27.09 68.77
N GLN A 301 -14.96 -28.29 69.03
CA GLN A 301 -16.13 -28.45 69.88
C GLN A 301 -15.89 -29.51 70.95
N GLU A 302 -16.35 -29.24 72.14
CA GLU A 302 -16.45 -30.17 73.21
C GLU A 302 -17.92 -30.22 73.61
N ILE A 303 -18.52 -31.39 73.50
CA ILE A 303 -19.96 -31.63 73.74
C ILE A 303 -20.12 -32.93 74.56
N ASN A 304 -21.30 -33.11 75.14
CA ASN A 304 -21.64 -34.35 75.84
C ASN A 304 -22.34 -35.32 74.90
N GLU A 305 -22.25 -36.61 75.21
CA GLU A 305 -23.00 -37.65 74.48
C GLU A 305 -24.49 -37.37 74.52
N GLY A 306 -25.19 -37.50 73.38
CA GLY A 306 -26.56 -37.15 73.17
C GLY A 306 -26.83 -35.71 72.73
N GLU A 307 -25.84 -34.81 72.85
CA GLU A 307 -25.98 -33.45 72.34
C GLU A 307 -25.83 -33.38 70.83
N THR A 308 -26.13 -32.17 70.23
CA THR A 308 -26.05 -31.96 68.80
C THR A 308 -24.68 -31.39 68.50
N LEU A 309 -23.91 -32.09 67.64
CA LEU A 309 -22.69 -31.56 67.02
C LEU A 309 -23.08 -30.62 65.88
N THR A 310 -22.51 -29.43 65.87
CA THR A 310 -22.70 -28.45 64.77
C THR A 310 -21.36 -27.81 64.40
N LEU A 311 -20.89 -28.12 63.18
CA LEU A 311 -19.68 -27.46 62.57
C LEU A 311 -20.12 -26.57 61.45
N ASN A 312 -19.48 -25.39 61.31
CA ASN A 312 -19.82 -24.41 60.30
C ASN A 312 -18.58 -23.88 59.64
N VAL A 313 -18.64 -23.69 58.32
CA VAL A 313 -17.64 -22.98 57.49
C VAL A 313 -18.33 -21.87 56.73
N VAL A 314 -17.68 -20.71 56.59
CA VAL A 314 -18.17 -19.66 55.71
C VAL A 314 -17.12 -19.43 54.62
N ALA A 315 -17.60 -19.44 53.38
CA ALA A 315 -16.69 -19.23 52.23
C ALA A 315 -17.33 -18.35 51.15
N THR A 316 -16.52 -17.59 50.44
CA THR A 316 -16.93 -16.85 49.25
C THR A 316 -16.51 -17.63 48.01
N GLY A 317 -17.29 -17.53 46.91
CA GLY A 317 -17.01 -18.26 45.65
C GLY A 317 -17.27 -19.77 45.75
N ALA A 318 -17.89 -20.28 46.84
CA ALA A 318 -18.25 -21.66 47.00
C ALA A 318 -19.45 -22.05 46.11
N THR A 319 -19.35 -23.19 45.46
CA THR A 319 -20.42 -23.85 44.68
C THR A 319 -20.85 -25.16 45.33
N GLY A 320 -20.05 -25.68 46.28
CA GLY A 320 -20.35 -26.93 47.01
C GLY A 320 -19.47 -27.08 48.22
N TYR A 321 -19.89 -28.02 49.11
CA TYR A 321 -19.17 -28.37 50.32
C TYR A 321 -19.19 -29.89 50.46
N GLN A 322 -18.21 -30.46 51.17
CA GLN A 322 -18.16 -31.84 51.60
C GLN A 322 -17.41 -31.93 52.92
N TRP A 323 -18.13 -32.30 53.98
CA TRP A 323 -17.48 -32.55 55.26
C TRP A 323 -16.85 -33.93 55.29
N LYS A 324 -15.73 -34.02 55.98
CA LYS A 324 -14.96 -35.23 56.23
C LYS A 324 -14.70 -35.38 57.70
N LYS A 325 -14.67 -36.66 58.12
CA LYS A 325 -14.15 -37.06 59.43
C LYS A 325 -12.83 -37.84 59.21
N GLY A 326 -11.70 -37.29 59.62
CA GLY A 326 -10.43 -37.81 59.17
C GLY A 326 -10.30 -37.68 57.64
N GLU A 327 -10.00 -38.78 56.96
CA GLU A 327 -9.88 -38.84 55.52
C GLU A 327 -11.19 -39.23 54.81
N GLU A 328 -12.22 -39.67 55.55
CA GLU A 328 -13.47 -40.23 54.99
C GLU A 328 -14.54 -39.15 54.78
N ASP A 329 -15.22 -39.21 53.66
CA ASP A 329 -16.35 -38.32 53.39
C ASP A 329 -17.53 -38.69 54.28
N ILE A 330 -18.18 -37.71 54.90
CA ILE A 330 -19.42 -37.90 55.63
C ILE A 330 -20.56 -37.86 54.62
N LEU A 331 -21.27 -38.95 54.49
CA LEU A 331 -22.37 -39.12 53.55
C LEU A 331 -23.43 -38.00 53.74
N ASP A 332 -23.82 -37.37 52.60
CA ASP A 332 -24.80 -36.27 52.50
C ASP A 332 -24.43 -35.00 53.28
N ALA A 333 -23.24 -34.88 53.81
CA ALA A 333 -22.77 -33.68 54.51
C ALA A 333 -22.23 -32.64 53.48
N THR A 334 -23.13 -32.13 52.64
CA THR A 334 -22.79 -31.25 51.49
C THR A 334 -23.24 -29.79 51.67
N ALA A 335 -23.53 -29.38 52.87
CA ALA A 335 -23.87 -28.00 53.21
C ALA A 335 -22.72 -27.28 53.96
N ALA A 336 -22.75 -25.95 54.01
CA ALA A 336 -21.78 -25.14 54.77
C ALA A 336 -21.78 -25.47 56.27
N THR A 337 -22.90 -25.98 56.79
CA THR A 337 -23.06 -26.42 58.18
C THR A 337 -23.26 -27.92 58.19
N TYR A 338 -22.47 -28.63 58.97
CA TYR A 338 -22.67 -30.02 59.31
C TYR A 338 -23.33 -30.13 60.68
N THR A 339 -24.43 -30.84 60.74
CA THR A 339 -25.16 -31.08 62.00
C THR A 339 -25.39 -32.58 62.18
N LYS A 340 -25.09 -33.08 63.34
CA LYS A 340 -25.42 -34.46 63.78
C LYS A 340 -26.09 -34.44 65.15
N GLU A 341 -27.33 -34.86 65.17
CA GLU A 341 -28.06 -35.02 66.40
C GLU A 341 -27.65 -36.32 67.14
N GLY A 342 -27.69 -36.28 68.44
CA GLY A 342 -27.38 -37.43 69.26
C GLY A 342 -25.94 -37.92 69.12
N ALA A 343 -24.97 -37.05 69.20
CA ALA A 343 -23.58 -37.39 69.11
C ALA A 343 -23.17 -38.43 70.14
N THR A 344 -22.30 -39.35 69.72
CA THR A 344 -21.75 -40.43 70.56
C THR A 344 -20.21 -40.31 70.65
N ALA A 345 -19.59 -41.03 71.59
CA ALA A 345 -18.12 -41.05 71.69
C ALA A 345 -17.43 -41.42 70.39
N ALA A 346 -18.07 -42.20 69.52
CA ALA A 346 -17.57 -42.55 68.17
C ALA A 346 -17.52 -41.33 67.23
N ASP A 347 -18.24 -40.24 67.54
CA ASP A 347 -18.20 -39.01 66.75
C ASP A 347 -17.03 -38.07 67.11
N SER A 348 -16.29 -38.39 68.15
CA SER A 348 -15.02 -37.71 68.46
C SER A 348 -14.02 -37.88 67.30
N GLY A 349 -13.31 -36.80 66.95
CA GLY A 349 -12.32 -36.87 65.87
C GLY A 349 -12.00 -35.55 65.26
N SER A 350 -11.27 -35.58 64.16
CA SER A 350 -10.86 -34.41 63.38
C SER A 350 -11.81 -34.27 62.18
N TYR A 351 -12.39 -33.08 62.03
CA TYR A 351 -13.33 -32.75 60.94
C TYR A 351 -12.77 -31.65 60.06
N THR A 352 -12.88 -31.86 58.77
CA THR A 352 -12.58 -30.82 57.75
C THR A 352 -13.72 -30.68 56.76
N CYS A 353 -13.79 -29.51 56.12
CA CYS A 353 -14.73 -29.28 55.03
C CYS A 353 -13.96 -28.96 53.74
N VAL A 354 -14.18 -29.75 52.67
CA VAL A 354 -13.73 -29.45 51.33
C VAL A 354 -14.75 -28.51 50.72
N VAL A 355 -14.34 -27.27 50.41
CA VAL A 355 -15.13 -26.24 49.79
C VAL A 355 -14.78 -26.19 48.32
N THR A 356 -15.73 -26.41 47.42
CA THR A 356 -15.55 -26.42 45.98
C THR A 356 -16.03 -25.10 45.38
N GLY A 357 -15.28 -24.55 44.44
CA GLY A 357 -15.62 -23.36 43.63
C GLY A 357 -15.30 -23.59 42.17
N ALA A 358 -15.53 -22.54 41.32
CA ALA A 358 -15.28 -22.62 39.89
C ALA A 358 -13.81 -22.93 39.54
N GLY A 359 -12.85 -22.45 40.34
CA GLY A 359 -11.42 -22.65 40.13
C GLY A 359 -10.84 -23.91 40.71
N GLY A 360 -11.63 -24.69 41.49
CA GLY A 360 -11.17 -25.87 42.19
C GLY A 360 -11.67 -25.92 43.61
N SER A 361 -10.95 -26.63 44.50
CA SER A 361 -11.39 -26.83 45.90
C SER A 361 -10.29 -26.41 46.88
N VAL A 362 -10.71 -25.94 48.05
CA VAL A 362 -9.85 -25.70 49.23
C VAL A 362 -10.43 -26.47 50.41
N THR A 363 -9.55 -26.94 51.28
CA THR A 363 -9.94 -27.65 52.49
C THR A 363 -9.80 -26.72 53.70
N SER A 364 -10.77 -26.73 54.58
CA SER A 364 -10.72 -25.98 55.83
C SER A 364 -9.61 -26.48 56.75
N ASN A 365 -9.29 -25.68 57.76
CA ASN A 365 -8.55 -26.18 58.91
C ASN A 365 -9.33 -27.29 59.59
N ALA A 366 -8.66 -28.20 60.26
CA ALA A 366 -9.28 -29.24 61.04
C ALA A 366 -9.91 -28.67 62.33
N ALA A 367 -11.16 -29.08 62.58
CA ALA A 367 -11.82 -28.86 63.88
C ALA A 367 -11.79 -30.17 64.68
N THR A 368 -11.26 -30.12 65.85
CA THR A 368 -11.28 -31.25 66.78
C THR A 368 -12.61 -31.26 67.50
N VAL A 369 -13.32 -32.40 67.44
CA VAL A 369 -14.56 -32.67 68.20
C VAL A 369 -14.26 -33.68 69.27
N THR A 370 -14.58 -33.32 70.48
CA THR A 370 -14.53 -34.21 71.66
C THR A 370 -15.96 -34.43 72.15
N VAL A 371 -16.42 -35.69 72.21
CA VAL A 371 -17.69 -36.03 72.75
C VAL A 371 -17.42 -36.76 74.11
N ASN A 372 -17.75 -36.10 75.18
CA ASN A 372 -17.58 -36.62 76.53
C ASN A 372 -18.71 -37.65 76.81
N PRO A 373 -18.40 -38.76 77.44
CA PRO A 373 -19.43 -39.72 77.79
C PRO A 373 -20.46 -39.10 78.74
N ALA A 374 -21.74 -39.55 78.67
CA ALA A 374 -22.77 -39.14 79.61
C ALA A 374 -22.32 -39.48 81.02
N GLY A 375 -22.14 -38.45 81.90
CA GLY A 375 -21.75 -38.66 83.27
C GLY A 375 -22.69 -39.65 83.91
N GLU A 376 -22.15 -40.68 84.55
CA GLU A 376 -22.98 -41.57 85.42
C GLU A 376 -23.63 -40.69 86.51
N ALA A 377 -24.98 -40.67 86.54
CA ALA A 377 -25.74 -39.88 87.50
C ALA A 377 -25.73 -40.54 88.88
#